data_94c27559beff9682839a93ed7c02ec6c
#
_entry.id   94c27559beff9682839a93ed7c02ec6c
#
_cell.length_a   1.000
_cell.length_b   1.000
_cell.length_c   1.000
_cell.angle_alpha   90.00
_cell.angle_beta   90.00
_cell.angle_gamma   90.00
#
_symmetry.space_group_name_H-M   'P 1'
#
loop_
_entity.id
_entity.type
_entity.pdbx_description
1 polymer ?
#
loop_
_entity_poly.entity_id
_entity_poly.type
_entity_poly.pdbx_seq_one_letter_code
_entity_poly.pdbx_strand_id
1 'polypeptide(L)'
;MGHQEIDIRRVIPAPPRAVFASLLDRSTWPAWSGHDAFELVRPGAAGPYDVGSVGLLRSGRRVMREEIVEVVADRRISYRLLAGLPLRGYRAEFDLAPTTEGTKVRWHSSFDAPPGLGWLYVAALRRFTGRLLDGLAERLRDRATTTT
;
A
#
# COMPACT_ATOMS: atom_id res chain seq x y z
N MET A 1 22.51 9.41 6.14
CA MET A 1 21.07 9.25 6.27
C MET A 1 20.77 8.17 7.31
N GLY A 2 19.69 8.34 8.07
CA GLY A 2 19.33 7.40 9.11
C GLY A 2 18.35 6.33 8.62
N HIS A 3 18.67 5.06 8.92
CA HIS A 3 17.79 3.94 8.58
C HIS A 3 16.54 3.93 9.46
N GLN A 4 15.37 3.74 8.83
CA GLN A 4 14.08 3.66 9.49
C GLN A 4 13.33 2.42 9.06
N GLU A 5 12.52 1.86 9.99
CA GLU A 5 11.63 0.75 9.71
C GLU A 5 10.26 1.05 10.31
N ILE A 6 9.21 0.61 9.61
CA ILE A 6 7.83 0.78 10.07
C ILE A 6 7.12 -0.57 9.95
N ASP A 7 6.28 -0.88 10.93
CA ASP A 7 5.46 -2.10 10.95
C ASP A 7 4.07 -1.72 11.46
N ILE A 8 3.05 -1.92 10.62
CA ILE A 8 1.66 -1.65 10.97
C ILE A 8 0.86 -2.90 10.66
N ARG A 9 -0.03 -3.28 11.58
CA ARG A 9 -0.89 -4.45 11.43
C ARG A 9 -2.35 -4.06 11.63
N ARG A 10 -3.23 -4.63 10.80
CA ARG A 10 -4.68 -4.44 10.88
C ARG A 10 -5.37 -5.74 10.51
N VAL A 11 -6.54 -5.98 11.10
CA VAL A 11 -7.42 -7.07 10.68
C VAL A 11 -8.54 -6.46 9.84
N ILE A 12 -8.69 -6.97 8.61
CA ILE A 12 -9.70 -6.51 7.66
C ILE A 12 -10.77 -7.57 7.55
N PRO A 13 -12.07 -7.22 7.72
CA PRO A 13 -13.16 -8.21 7.75
C PRO A 13 -13.55 -8.67 6.34
N ALA A 14 -12.62 -9.29 5.64
CA ALA A 14 -12.80 -9.84 4.29
C ALA A 14 -11.76 -10.94 4.07
N PRO A 15 -12.04 -11.90 3.16
CA PRO A 15 -11.07 -12.96 2.87
C PRO A 15 -9.82 -12.41 2.18
N PRO A 16 -8.68 -13.12 2.29
CA PRO A 16 -7.43 -12.66 1.68
C PRO A 16 -7.54 -12.33 0.19
N ARG A 17 -8.34 -13.08 -0.56
CA ARG A 17 -8.55 -12.83 -1.98
C ARG A 17 -9.14 -11.44 -2.25
N ALA A 18 -10.12 -11.02 -1.46
CA ALA A 18 -10.76 -9.72 -1.63
C ALA A 18 -9.82 -8.59 -1.23
N VAL A 19 -9.09 -8.77 -0.12
CA VAL A 19 -8.09 -7.79 0.34
C VAL A 19 -6.97 -7.65 -0.69
N PHE A 20 -6.46 -8.78 -1.17
CA PHE A 20 -5.39 -8.79 -2.18
C PHE A 20 -5.81 -8.08 -3.46
N ALA A 21 -7.01 -8.37 -3.98
CA ALA A 21 -7.49 -7.76 -5.20
C ALA A 21 -7.58 -6.23 -5.09
N SER A 22 -8.06 -5.74 -3.95
CA SER A 22 -8.16 -4.29 -3.71
C SER A 22 -6.79 -3.62 -3.59
N LEU A 23 -5.84 -4.28 -2.94
CA LEU A 23 -4.48 -3.73 -2.79
C LEU A 23 -3.71 -3.78 -4.10
N LEU A 24 -3.89 -4.81 -4.90
CA LEU A 24 -3.18 -4.94 -6.17
C LEU A 24 -3.69 -3.96 -7.22
N ASP A 25 -5.00 -3.80 -7.34
CA ASP A 25 -5.62 -2.87 -8.30
C ASP A 25 -5.58 -1.43 -7.75
N ARG A 26 -4.45 -0.76 -7.97
CA ARG A 26 -4.24 0.60 -7.48
C ARG A 26 -5.15 1.62 -8.12
N SER A 27 -5.80 1.30 -9.23
CA SER A 27 -6.79 2.19 -9.85
C SER A 27 -7.99 2.43 -8.94
N THR A 28 -8.26 1.54 -8.00
CA THR A 28 -9.36 1.68 -7.04
C THR A 28 -8.97 2.52 -5.81
N TRP A 29 -7.67 2.71 -5.58
CA TRP A 29 -7.18 3.36 -4.36
C TRP A 29 -7.75 4.76 -4.10
N PRO A 30 -7.93 5.64 -5.11
CA PRO A 30 -8.51 6.96 -4.83
C PRO A 30 -9.89 6.89 -4.17
N ALA A 31 -10.64 5.81 -4.36
CA ALA A 31 -11.97 5.66 -3.79
C ALA A 31 -11.95 5.36 -2.28
N TRP A 32 -10.82 4.86 -1.73
CA TRP A 32 -10.82 4.41 -0.34
C TRP A 32 -9.52 4.68 0.44
N SER A 33 -8.40 4.98 -0.24
CA SER A 33 -7.10 5.05 0.43
C SER A 33 -6.72 6.43 0.96
N GLY A 34 -7.42 7.47 0.53
CA GLY A 34 -7.02 8.84 0.82
C GLY A 34 -6.15 9.48 -0.24
N HIS A 35 -5.74 8.74 -1.28
CA HIS A 35 -5.09 9.32 -2.44
C HIS A 35 -6.12 10.02 -3.32
N ASP A 36 -5.71 11.08 -4.00
CA ASP A 36 -6.59 11.86 -4.88
C ASP A 36 -6.74 11.22 -6.26
N ALA A 37 -5.67 10.61 -6.77
CA ALA A 37 -5.67 10.01 -8.11
C ALA A 37 -4.58 8.94 -8.24
N PHE A 38 -4.79 8.06 -9.19
CA PHE A 38 -3.80 7.05 -9.62
C PHE A 38 -3.67 7.09 -11.14
N GLU A 39 -2.45 6.95 -11.64
CA GLU A 39 -2.17 6.84 -13.07
C GLU A 39 -1.20 5.70 -13.32
N LEU A 40 -1.58 4.78 -14.22
CA LEU A 40 -0.68 3.69 -14.63
C LEU A 40 0.30 4.24 -15.66
N VAL A 41 1.61 4.17 -15.36
CA VAL A 41 2.68 4.64 -16.24
C VAL A 41 3.17 3.52 -17.13
N ARG A 42 3.35 2.32 -16.55
CA ARG A 42 3.85 1.15 -17.26
C ARG A 42 3.18 -0.10 -16.70
N PRO A 43 2.60 -0.96 -17.56
CA PRO A 43 2.04 -2.22 -17.07
C PRO A 43 3.15 -3.18 -16.65
N GLY A 44 2.79 -4.16 -15.82
CA GLY A 44 3.69 -5.22 -15.43
C GLY A 44 3.83 -6.27 -16.53
N ALA A 45 4.74 -7.23 -16.29
CA ALA A 45 5.04 -8.29 -17.27
C ALA A 45 3.85 -9.23 -17.53
N ALA A 46 3.09 -9.56 -16.47
CA ALA A 46 1.98 -10.52 -16.55
C ALA A 46 0.61 -9.85 -16.46
N GLY A 47 0.54 -8.54 -16.33
CA GLY A 47 -0.71 -7.79 -16.21
C GLY A 47 -0.46 -6.37 -15.79
N PRO A 48 -1.50 -5.47 -15.86
CA PRO A 48 -1.30 -4.04 -15.62
C PRO A 48 -0.75 -3.72 -14.23
N TYR A 49 -1.07 -4.53 -13.23
CA TYR A 49 -0.68 -4.27 -11.84
C TYR A 49 0.29 -5.30 -11.28
N ASP A 50 0.85 -6.17 -12.12
CA ASP A 50 1.80 -7.20 -11.72
C ASP A 50 3.24 -6.65 -11.63
N VAL A 51 4.20 -7.53 -11.36
CA VAL A 51 5.61 -7.19 -11.20
C VAL A 51 6.11 -6.36 -12.39
N GLY A 52 6.81 -5.27 -12.10
CA GLY A 52 7.28 -4.32 -13.09
C GLY A 52 6.31 -3.17 -13.36
N SER A 53 5.07 -3.24 -12.87
CA SER A 53 4.11 -2.16 -13.01
C SER A 53 4.59 -0.90 -12.30
N VAL A 54 4.52 0.23 -12.99
CA VAL A 54 4.88 1.54 -12.43
C VAL A 54 3.64 2.42 -12.46
N GLY A 55 3.34 3.05 -11.33
CA GLY A 55 2.20 3.95 -11.20
C GLY A 55 2.55 5.23 -10.48
N LEU A 56 1.73 6.24 -10.69
CA LEU A 56 1.78 7.51 -9.97
C LEU A 56 0.58 7.59 -9.03
N LEU A 57 0.86 7.87 -7.77
CA LEU A 57 -0.16 8.15 -6.76
C LEU A 57 -0.07 9.61 -6.38
N ARG A 58 -1.18 10.33 -6.50
CA ARG A 58 -1.25 11.74 -6.16
C ARG A 58 -1.94 11.93 -4.82
N SER A 59 -1.36 12.77 -3.99
CA SER A 59 -1.93 13.15 -2.71
C SER A 59 -1.60 14.62 -2.47
N GLY A 60 -2.60 15.50 -2.68
CA GLY A 60 -2.37 16.93 -2.68
C GLY A 60 -1.39 17.33 -3.78
N ARG A 61 -0.29 17.98 -3.39
CA ARG A 61 0.77 18.38 -4.32
C ARG A 61 1.83 17.29 -4.52
N ARG A 62 1.77 16.22 -3.75
CA ARG A 62 2.76 15.15 -3.85
C ARG A 62 2.35 14.16 -4.93
N VAL A 63 3.35 13.73 -5.70
CA VAL A 63 3.20 12.69 -6.70
C VAL A 63 4.26 11.64 -6.40
N MET A 64 3.83 10.45 -6.03
CA MET A 64 4.73 9.34 -5.73
C MET A 64 4.73 8.37 -6.89
N ARG A 65 5.92 8.06 -7.40
CA ARG A 65 6.12 7.07 -8.45
C ARG A 65 6.57 5.78 -7.79
N GLU A 66 5.81 4.72 -8.00
CA GLU A 66 6.06 3.43 -7.33
C GLU A 66 6.08 2.29 -8.35
N GLU A 67 6.96 1.32 -8.10
CA GLU A 67 7.07 0.11 -8.91
C GLU A 67 6.74 -1.11 -8.08
N ILE A 68 5.93 -2.01 -8.62
CA ILE A 68 5.64 -3.31 -8.01
C ILE A 68 6.82 -4.23 -8.28
N VAL A 69 7.42 -4.77 -7.22
CA VAL A 69 8.62 -5.61 -7.33
C VAL A 69 8.39 -7.08 -6.99
N GLU A 70 7.30 -7.40 -6.28
CA GLU A 70 6.96 -8.77 -5.96
C GLU A 70 5.44 -8.91 -5.79
N VAL A 71 4.88 -9.98 -6.35
CA VAL A 71 3.46 -10.32 -6.18
C VAL A 71 3.37 -11.82 -5.92
N VAL A 72 2.79 -12.18 -4.78
CA VAL A 72 2.44 -13.55 -4.44
C VAL A 72 0.93 -13.58 -4.18
N ALA A 73 0.18 -14.28 -5.02
CA ALA A 73 -1.28 -14.26 -5.01
C ALA A 73 -1.86 -14.50 -3.60
N ASP A 74 -2.73 -13.60 -3.17
CA ASP A 74 -3.42 -13.61 -1.88
C ASP A 74 -2.51 -13.56 -0.65
N ARG A 75 -1.20 -13.31 -0.84
CA ARG A 75 -0.22 -13.38 0.25
C ARG A 75 0.65 -12.14 0.38
N ARG A 76 1.14 -11.58 -0.74
CA ARG A 76 2.15 -10.52 -0.66
C ARG A 76 2.13 -9.61 -1.88
N ILE A 77 2.30 -8.32 -1.62
CA ILE A 77 2.58 -7.32 -2.64
C ILE A 77 3.71 -6.46 -2.11
N SER A 78 4.83 -6.40 -2.85
CA SER A 78 5.96 -5.54 -2.48
C SER A 78 6.15 -4.48 -3.53
N TYR A 79 6.50 -3.28 -3.11
CA TYR A 79 6.75 -2.16 -4.01
C TYR A 79 7.91 -1.31 -3.51
N ARG A 80 8.48 -0.53 -4.42
CA ARG A 80 9.54 0.43 -4.09
C ARG A 80 9.18 1.80 -4.62
N LEU A 81 9.66 2.82 -3.92
CA LEU A 81 9.49 4.20 -4.35
C LEU A 81 10.58 4.58 -5.32
N LEU A 82 10.19 5.09 -6.49
CA LEU A 82 11.11 5.59 -7.51
C LEU A 82 11.34 7.08 -7.40
N ALA A 83 10.31 7.84 -6.99
CA ALA A 83 10.38 9.29 -6.85
C ALA A 83 9.19 9.81 -6.01
N GLY A 84 9.32 11.02 -5.50
CA GLY A 84 8.24 11.73 -4.82
C GLY A 84 8.49 12.05 -3.35
N LEU A 85 9.42 11.36 -2.70
CA LEU A 85 9.84 11.63 -1.33
C LEU A 85 11.37 11.59 -1.26
N PRO A 86 12.00 12.42 -0.41
CA PRO A 86 13.45 12.44 -0.27
C PRO A 86 13.96 11.29 0.60
N LEU A 87 13.57 10.06 0.25
CA LEU A 87 13.94 8.85 0.98
C LEU A 87 14.75 7.96 0.06
N ARG A 88 15.75 7.27 0.61
CA ARG A 88 16.59 6.35 -0.13
C ARG A 88 16.21 4.92 0.18
N GLY A 89 16.18 4.08 -0.87
CA GLY A 89 15.91 2.66 -0.71
C GLY A 89 14.55 2.34 -0.14
N TYR A 90 13.55 3.20 -0.33
CA TYR A 90 12.22 2.97 0.19
C TYR A 90 11.60 1.75 -0.48
N ARG A 91 11.29 0.77 0.35
CA ARG A 91 10.59 -0.45 -0.04
C ARG A 91 9.54 -0.77 1.00
N ALA A 92 8.38 -1.18 0.55
CA ALA A 92 7.29 -1.55 1.43
C ALA A 92 6.62 -2.83 0.95
N GLU A 93 5.93 -3.49 1.87
CA GLU A 93 5.34 -4.79 1.65
C GLU A 93 4.03 -4.91 2.39
N PHE A 94 3.01 -5.45 1.70
CA PHE A 94 1.79 -5.92 2.33
C PHE A 94 1.87 -7.45 2.43
N ASP A 95 1.86 -7.98 3.64
CA ASP A 95 1.73 -9.42 3.89
C ASP A 95 0.34 -9.72 4.41
N LEU A 96 -0.31 -10.74 3.84
CA LEU A 96 -1.68 -11.13 4.16
C LEU A 96 -1.71 -12.53 4.74
N ALA A 97 -2.46 -12.70 5.81
CA ALA A 97 -2.67 -13.99 6.44
C ALA A 97 -4.14 -14.15 6.84
N PRO A 98 -4.77 -15.30 6.54
CA PRO A 98 -6.14 -15.53 6.94
C PRO A 98 -6.26 -15.63 8.47
N THR A 99 -7.39 -15.12 8.99
CA THR A 99 -7.75 -15.24 10.40
C THR A 99 -9.22 -15.64 10.49
N THR A 100 -9.67 -15.96 11.70
CA THR A 100 -11.10 -16.27 11.93
C THR A 100 -12.00 -15.06 11.69
N GLU A 101 -11.45 -13.84 11.76
CA GLU A 101 -12.20 -12.59 11.63
C GLU A 101 -12.04 -11.95 10.25
N GLY A 102 -11.24 -12.54 9.37
CA GLY A 102 -10.96 -12.01 8.05
C GLY A 102 -9.50 -12.18 7.66
N THR A 103 -8.82 -11.09 7.37
CA THR A 103 -7.43 -11.11 6.94
C THR A 103 -6.59 -10.18 7.80
N LYS A 104 -5.50 -10.70 8.34
CA LYS A 104 -4.49 -9.86 8.98
C LYS A 104 -3.58 -9.31 7.89
N VAL A 105 -3.51 -7.98 7.79
CA VAL A 105 -2.61 -7.29 6.88
C VAL A 105 -1.49 -6.69 7.70
N ARG A 106 -0.26 -7.03 7.34
CA ARG A 106 0.93 -6.42 7.89
C ARG A 106 1.58 -5.58 6.80
N TRP A 107 1.68 -4.29 7.04
CA TRP A 107 2.45 -3.40 6.19
C TRP A 107 3.75 -3.06 6.88
N HIS A 108 4.86 -3.36 6.22
CA HIS A 108 6.17 -2.99 6.75
C HIS A 108 7.01 -2.36 5.67
N SER A 109 7.80 -1.38 6.06
CA SER A 109 8.65 -0.64 5.15
C SER A 109 10.01 -0.36 5.77
N SER A 110 10.99 -0.13 4.90
CA SER A 110 12.33 0.30 5.29
C SER A 110 12.82 1.36 4.32
N PHE A 111 13.58 2.31 4.85
CA PHE A 111 14.13 3.40 4.06
C PHE A 111 15.18 4.16 4.86
N ASP A 112 16.00 4.95 4.16
CA ASP A 112 16.89 5.91 4.79
C ASP A 112 16.31 7.31 4.62
N ALA A 113 16.23 8.05 5.72
CA ALA A 113 15.68 9.40 5.75
C ALA A 113 16.80 10.43 5.93
N PRO A 114 16.58 11.70 5.50
CA PRO A 114 17.53 12.77 5.76
C PRO A 114 17.83 12.91 7.26
N PRO A 115 19.06 13.32 7.64
CA PRO A 115 19.44 13.45 9.05
C PRO A 115 18.46 14.35 9.82
N GLY A 116 18.02 13.87 10.98
CA GLY A 116 17.11 14.61 11.86
C GLY A 116 15.63 14.57 11.44
N LEU A 117 15.29 13.98 10.29
CA LEU A 117 13.93 13.96 9.78
C LEU A 117 13.27 12.56 9.80
N GLY A 118 14.00 11.53 10.25
CA GLY A 118 13.48 10.16 10.26
C GLY A 118 12.16 10.03 11.02
N TRP A 119 12.07 10.62 12.18
CA TRP A 119 10.86 10.56 13.02
C TRP A 119 9.64 11.17 12.31
N LEU A 120 9.87 12.24 11.54
CA LEU A 120 8.80 12.94 10.82
C LEU A 120 8.22 12.05 9.71
N TYR A 121 9.09 11.42 8.92
CA TYR A 121 8.65 10.54 7.84
C TYR A 121 8.02 9.26 8.40
N VAL A 122 8.56 8.71 9.48
CA VAL A 122 7.94 7.55 10.15
C VAL A 122 6.53 7.91 10.62
N ALA A 123 6.36 9.05 11.29
CA ALA A 123 5.05 9.47 11.78
C ALA A 123 4.05 9.70 10.64
N ALA A 124 4.49 10.38 9.58
CA ALA A 124 3.64 10.67 8.42
C ALA A 124 3.22 9.39 7.69
N LEU A 125 4.15 8.48 7.45
CA LEU A 125 3.87 7.22 6.76
C LEU A 125 3.00 6.28 7.59
N ARG A 126 3.23 6.21 8.91
CA ARG A 126 2.37 5.44 9.80
C ARG A 126 0.92 5.94 9.75
N ARG A 127 0.74 7.25 9.85
CA ARG A 127 -0.58 7.87 9.81
C ARG A 127 -1.26 7.63 8.46
N PHE A 128 -0.53 7.83 7.38
CA PHE A 128 -1.05 7.68 6.02
C PHE A 128 -1.45 6.23 5.74
N THR A 129 -0.58 5.28 6.04
CA THR A 129 -0.86 3.85 5.81
C THR A 129 -1.94 3.33 6.74
N GLY A 130 -2.00 3.81 7.98
CA GLY A 130 -3.08 3.47 8.89
C GLY A 130 -4.43 3.87 8.32
N ARG A 131 -4.55 5.08 7.76
CA ARG A 131 -5.77 5.55 7.10
C ARG A 131 -6.12 4.72 5.87
N LEU A 132 -5.11 4.34 5.09
CA LEU A 132 -5.28 3.50 3.91
C LEU A 132 -5.91 2.16 4.30
N LEU A 133 -5.35 1.49 5.30
CA LEU A 133 -5.85 0.20 5.76
C LEU A 133 -7.23 0.31 6.40
N ASP A 134 -7.49 1.37 7.16
CA ASP A 134 -8.81 1.61 7.75
C ASP A 134 -9.85 1.88 6.66
N GLY A 135 -9.49 2.63 5.62
CA GLY A 135 -10.36 2.87 4.47
C GLY A 135 -10.67 1.58 3.71
N LEU A 136 -9.68 0.71 3.56
CA LEU A 136 -9.88 -0.59 2.93
C LEU A 136 -10.83 -1.47 3.75
N ALA A 137 -10.66 -1.50 5.06
CA ALA A 137 -11.53 -2.26 5.95
C ALA A 137 -12.99 -1.79 5.84
N GLU A 138 -13.19 -0.48 5.83
CA GLU A 138 -14.51 0.12 5.69
C GLU A 138 -15.15 -0.22 4.34
N ARG A 139 -14.39 -0.08 3.25
CA ARG A 139 -14.87 -0.41 1.90
C ARG A 139 -15.31 -1.86 1.78
N LEU A 140 -14.52 -2.79 2.29
CA LEU A 140 -14.81 -4.21 2.18
C LEU A 140 -15.94 -4.64 3.11
N ARG A 141 -16.08 -3.98 4.27
CA ARG A 141 -17.23 -4.19 5.17
C ARG A 141 -18.54 -3.76 4.49
N ASP A 142 -18.55 -2.59 3.85
CA ASP A 142 -19.72 -2.07 3.16
C ASP A 142 -20.13 -2.97 1.99
N ARG A 143 -19.15 -3.49 1.25
CA ARG A 143 -19.41 -4.40 0.14
C ARG A 143 -20.00 -5.73 0.61
N ALA A 144 -19.55 -6.24 1.73
CA ALA A 144 -20.10 -7.46 2.32
C ALA A 144 -21.55 -7.28 2.73
N THR A 145 -21.91 -6.11 3.26
CA THR A 145 -23.30 -5.80 3.63
C THR A 145 -24.21 -5.61 2.43
N THR A 146 -23.67 -5.15 1.30
CA THR A 146 -24.46 -4.88 0.10
C THR A 146 -24.74 -6.16 -0.71
N THR A 147 -23.96 -7.22 -0.50
CA THR A 147 -24.08 -8.48 -1.24
C THR A 147 -25.06 -9.47 -0.61
N THR A 148 -25.59 -9.15 0.53
CA THR A 148 -26.63 -9.93 1.20
C THR A 148 -28.00 -9.32 0.93
#